data_f40d82f869b0c53a36c6b7de2605cedb
#
_entry.id   f40d82f869b0c53a36c6b7de2605cedb
#
_cell.length_a   1.000
_cell.length_b   1.000
_cell.length_c   1.000
_cell.angle_alpha   90.00
_cell.angle_beta   90.00
_cell.angle_gamma   90.00
#
_symmetry.space_group_name_H-M   'P 1'
#
loop_
_entity.id
_entity.type
_entity.pdbx_description
1 polymer ?
#
loop_
_entity_poly.entity_id
_entity_poly.type
_entity_poly.pdbx_seq_one_letter_code
_entity_poly.pdbx_strand_id
1 'polypeptide(L)'
;MKRFKNILYVADSSGIVLKAFHHAVDLAVRNDARLTVILAMERIPPYLTRLTPYLLQQARIEELEAALDKLIEWAASRMKIEAKIVEGKPFLEIVRDVLRNERDLVIKSTDHGDGAMDWLFTSTDMHLLRKCPCPVWLIKASEPAPIRRILACVDFNDPDSPDAATAETLNRMILEMAGALADVQGSECHIVHAWEAIGEQIMRSGHTAIDDEQTEAYIEQVRREHQGWLDRLLSQMRRWIGAETYDAVTPKTHMPKGNPSKVIPALARDLNIDLVVMGTVARTGVPGFLIGNTAESVLNRIRCSVLAVKPPDFVTPVSLED
;
A
#
# COMPACT_ATOMS: atom_id res chain seq x y z
N MET A 1 13.21 -0.95 13.83
CA MET A 1 13.69 0.20 13.05
C MET A 1 12.61 1.29 13.01
N LYS A 2 12.91 2.54 13.46
CA LYS A 2 11.95 3.66 13.44
C LYS A 2 11.93 4.29 12.05
N ARG A 3 11.00 3.86 11.19
CA ARG A 3 10.94 4.28 9.78
C ARG A 3 10.08 5.51 9.53
N PHE A 4 8.92 5.59 10.17
CA PHE A 4 7.98 6.69 9.98
C PHE A 4 8.16 7.76 11.06
N LYS A 5 8.08 9.05 10.67
CA LYS A 5 8.26 10.20 11.57
C LYS A 5 7.09 11.17 11.54
N ASN A 6 6.30 11.15 10.47
CA ASN A 6 5.25 12.13 10.23
C ASN A 6 4.04 11.49 9.55
N ILE A 7 3.18 10.85 10.34
CA ILE A 7 2.05 10.04 9.88
C ILE A 7 0.82 10.91 9.75
N LEU A 8 0.08 10.75 8.64
CA LEU A 8 -1.25 11.31 8.43
C LEU A 8 -2.29 10.19 8.51
N TYR A 9 -3.19 10.25 9.48
CA TYR A 9 -4.36 9.40 9.52
C TYR A 9 -5.55 10.12 8.90
N VAL A 10 -6.19 9.50 7.91
CA VAL A 10 -7.38 10.02 7.25
C VAL A 10 -8.62 9.41 7.89
N ALA A 11 -9.34 10.24 8.64
CA ALA A 11 -10.64 9.87 9.18
C ALA A 11 -11.72 10.01 8.11
N ASP A 12 -12.66 9.05 8.07
CA ASP A 12 -13.78 9.11 7.14
C ASP A 12 -14.91 9.96 7.73
N SER A 13 -15.53 10.78 6.88
CA SER A 13 -16.68 11.61 7.28
C SER A 13 -17.98 10.82 7.48
N SER A 14 -18.05 9.57 7.05
CA SER A 14 -19.19 8.66 7.25
C SER A 14 -19.15 7.91 8.58
N GLY A 15 -17.99 7.89 9.23
CA GLY A 15 -17.78 7.23 10.51
C GLY A 15 -16.30 6.98 10.80
N ILE A 16 -15.95 7.05 12.09
CA ILE A 16 -14.57 6.82 12.51
C ILE A 16 -14.40 5.34 12.80
N VAL A 17 -13.56 4.67 12.01
CA VAL A 17 -13.18 3.29 12.26
C VAL A 17 -12.11 3.27 13.36
N LEU A 18 -12.56 3.13 14.61
CA LEU A 18 -11.69 3.15 15.80
C LEU A 18 -10.50 2.18 15.67
N LYS A 19 -10.71 1.01 15.09
CA LYS A 19 -9.67 0.00 14.93
C LYS A 19 -8.49 0.47 14.07
N ALA A 20 -8.77 1.12 12.92
CA ALA A 20 -7.73 1.68 12.05
C ALA A 20 -7.03 2.86 12.72
N PHE A 21 -7.76 3.68 13.47
CA PHE A 21 -7.19 4.76 14.27
C PHE A 21 -6.28 4.24 15.38
N HIS A 22 -6.69 3.21 16.13
CA HIS A 22 -5.87 2.58 17.15
C HIS A 22 -4.56 2.06 16.55
N HIS A 23 -4.64 1.45 15.37
CA HIS A 23 -3.47 0.97 14.65
C HIS A 23 -2.51 2.12 14.26
N ALA A 24 -3.05 3.25 13.80
CA ALA A 24 -2.25 4.44 13.48
C ALA A 24 -1.55 5.01 14.73
N VAL A 25 -2.25 5.06 15.87
CA VAL A 25 -1.65 5.49 17.17
C VAL A 25 -0.56 4.52 17.61
N ASP A 26 -0.81 3.21 17.57
CA ASP A 26 0.18 2.20 17.93
C ASP A 26 1.45 2.30 17.07
N LEU A 27 1.28 2.48 15.77
CA LEU A 27 2.39 2.66 14.84
C LEU A 27 3.17 3.94 15.14
N ALA A 28 2.45 5.06 15.38
CA ALA A 28 3.08 6.34 15.70
C ALA A 28 3.89 6.28 16.99
N VAL A 29 3.33 5.71 18.07
CA VAL A 29 4.02 5.53 19.35
C VAL A 29 5.29 4.69 19.17
N ARG A 30 5.21 3.54 18.50
CA ARG A 30 6.37 2.65 18.28
C ARG A 30 7.46 3.29 17.41
N ASN A 31 7.08 4.15 16.47
CA ASN A 31 8.03 4.87 15.61
C ASN A 31 8.54 6.19 16.22
N ASP A 32 7.98 6.65 17.36
CA ASP A 32 8.23 7.98 17.90
C ASP A 32 7.93 9.06 16.84
N ALA A 33 6.78 8.90 16.19
CA ALA A 33 6.32 9.71 15.07
C ALA A 33 5.26 10.71 15.50
N ARG A 34 5.18 11.84 14.80
CA ARG A 34 4.03 12.73 14.88
C ARG A 34 2.84 12.08 14.19
N LEU A 35 1.65 12.19 14.79
CA LEU A 35 0.41 11.76 14.18
C LEU A 35 -0.53 12.95 14.02
N THR A 36 -0.96 13.19 12.80
CA THR A 36 -2.01 14.16 12.50
C THR A 36 -3.23 13.42 11.97
N VAL A 37 -4.41 13.77 12.48
CA VAL A 37 -5.69 13.28 11.97
C VAL A 37 -6.26 14.34 11.04
N ILE A 38 -6.56 13.97 9.80
CA ILE A 38 -7.26 14.83 8.85
C ILE A 38 -8.63 14.24 8.52
N LEU A 39 -9.64 15.10 8.54
CA LEU A 39 -10.96 14.81 8.04
C LEU A 39 -11.24 15.72 6.85
N ALA A 40 -11.27 15.14 5.66
CA ALA A 40 -11.52 15.88 4.43
C ALA A 40 -12.99 15.70 4.02
N MET A 41 -13.70 16.79 3.82
CA MET A 41 -15.12 16.79 3.47
C MET A 41 -15.41 17.66 2.25
N GLU A 42 -16.32 17.21 1.41
CA GLU A 42 -16.80 18.01 0.29
C GLU A 42 -17.73 19.13 0.80
N ARG A 43 -17.66 20.27 0.13
CA ARG A 43 -18.62 21.36 0.37
C ARG A 43 -19.99 20.93 -0.10
N ILE A 44 -21.01 21.26 0.70
CA ILE A 44 -22.41 21.05 0.31
C ILE A 44 -22.75 22.05 -0.81
N PRO A 45 -23.09 21.56 -2.02
CA PRO A 45 -23.41 22.47 -3.12
C PRO A 45 -24.65 23.31 -2.81
N PRO A 46 -24.62 24.64 -3.06
CA PRO A 46 -25.74 25.54 -2.71
C PRO A 46 -27.08 25.21 -3.35
N TYR A 47 -27.05 24.51 -4.51
CA TYR A 47 -28.26 24.15 -5.26
C TYR A 47 -28.98 22.90 -4.75
N LEU A 48 -28.35 22.11 -3.86
CA LEU A 48 -28.93 20.88 -3.36
C LEU A 48 -29.95 21.09 -2.23
N THR A 49 -30.01 22.25 -1.64
CA THR A 49 -30.93 22.52 -0.52
C THR A 49 -31.63 23.86 -0.69
N ARG A 50 -32.95 23.88 -0.38
CA ARG A 50 -33.71 25.13 -0.19
C ARG A 50 -33.50 25.73 1.21
N LEU A 51 -32.88 24.98 2.12
CA LEU A 51 -32.43 25.41 3.44
C LEU A 51 -31.05 26.07 3.28
N THR A 52 -30.70 26.93 4.20
CA THR A 52 -29.41 27.62 4.17
C THR A 52 -28.25 26.63 4.16
N PRO A 53 -27.52 26.44 3.01
CA PRO A 53 -26.41 25.48 2.91
C PRO A 53 -25.36 25.73 3.99
N TYR A 54 -25.20 26.96 4.41
CA TYR A 54 -24.29 27.39 5.45
C TYR A 54 -24.59 26.71 6.81
N LEU A 55 -25.86 26.69 7.25
CA LEU A 55 -26.21 26.05 8.55
C LEU A 55 -25.99 24.54 8.55
N LEU A 56 -26.26 23.87 7.43
CA LEU A 56 -26.01 22.44 7.29
C LEU A 56 -24.51 22.12 7.29
N GLN A 57 -23.73 22.95 6.61
CA GLN A 57 -22.27 22.80 6.59
C GLN A 57 -21.70 22.99 7.99
N GLN A 58 -22.17 24.02 8.70
CA GLN A 58 -21.70 24.33 10.05
C GLN A 58 -22.08 23.23 11.05
N ALA A 59 -23.34 22.76 11.03
CA ALA A 59 -23.77 21.64 11.88
C ALA A 59 -22.95 20.36 11.63
N ARG A 60 -22.60 20.10 10.36
CA ARG A 60 -21.74 18.97 10.01
C ARG A 60 -20.31 19.14 10.53
N ILE A 61 -19.74 20.34 10.46
CA ILE A 61 -18.42 20.63 11.02
C ILE A 61 -18.42 20.39 12.53
N GLU A 62 -19.41 20.92 13.26
CA GLU A 62 -19.54 20.73 14.70
C GLU A 62 -19.64 19.25 15.10
N GLU A 63 -20.41 18.45 14.34
CA GLU A 63 -20.50 17.00 14.55
C GLU A 63 -19.14 16.31 14.37
N LEU A 64 -18.39 16.69 13.32
CA LEU A 64 -17.10 16.11 13.00
C LEU A 64 -16.02 16.55 13.99
N GLU A 65 -16.05 17.80 14.47
CA GLU A 65 -15.18 18.30 15.54
C GLU A 65 -15.38 17.49 16.82
N ALA A 66 -16.63 17.30 17.23
CA ALA A 66 -16.95 16.49 18.42
C ALA A 66 -16.50 15.02 18.27
N ALA A 67 -16.49 14.49 17.05
CA ALA A 67 -15.97 13.15 16.78
C ALA A 67 -14.44 13.11 16.86
N LEU A 68 -13.74 14.12 16.32
CA LEU A 68 -12.28 14.26 16.42
C LEU A 68 -11.81 14.44 17.86
N ASP A 69 -12.53 15.25 18.67
CA ASP A 69 -12.22 15.47 20.08
C ASP A 69 -12.19 14.15 20.86
N LYS A 70 -13.14 13.25 20.61
CA LYS A 70 -13.16 11.91 21.23
C LYS A 70 -11.92 11.07 20.86
N LEU A 71 -11.42 11.19 19.62
CA LEU A 71 -10.19 10.50 19.22
C LEU A 71 -8.98 11.09 19.93
N ILE A 72 -8.89 12.42 20.02
CA ILE A 72 -7.80 13.13 20.71
C ILE A 72 -7.81 12.74 22.19
N GLU A 73 -8.96 12.76 22.84
CA GLU A 73 -9.12 12.37 24.25
C GLU A 73 -8.69 10.92 24.49
N TRP A 74 -9.12 10.00 23.63
CA TRP A 74 -8.72 8.59 23.73
C TRP A 74 -7.20 8.42 23.60
N ALA A 75 -6.55 9.17 22.71
CA ALA A 75 -5.12 9.07 22.48
C ALA A 75 -4.26 9.84 23.49
N ALA A 76 -4.85 10.79 24.25
CA ALA A 76 -4.11 11.74 25.11
C ALA A 76 -3.22 11.07 26.15
N SER A 77 -3.56 9.90 26.65
CA SER A 77 -2.74 9.10 27.58
C SER A 77 -1.53 8.44 26.93
N ARG A 78 -1.47 8.39 25.60
CA ARG A 78 -0.46 7.67 24.82
C ARG A 78 0.46 8.59 24.02
N MET A 79 -0.11 9.59 23.37
CA MET A 79 0.61 10.60 22.59
C MET A 79 -0.23 11.84 22.32
N LYS A 80 0.42 12.94 22.02
CA LYS A 80 -0.26 14.15 21.53
C LYS A 80 -0.59 13.97 20.04
N ILE A 81 -1.82 14.26 19.66
CA ILE A 81 -2.32 14.23 18.29
C ILE A 81 -2.76 15.63 17.87
N GLU A 82 -2.46 15.98 16.63
CA GLU A 82 -3.06 17.12 15.95
C GLU A 82 -4.23 16.64 15.11
N ALA A 83 -5.34 17.39 15.10
CA ALA A 83 -6.49 17.08 14.26
C ALA A 83 -6.94 18.33 13.50
N LYS A 84 -7.45 18.12 12.29
CA LYS A 84 -7.99 19.19 11.46
C LYS A 84 -9.08 18.71 10.50
N ILE A 85 -10.03 19.61 10.23
CA ILE A 85 -11.03 19.45 9.17
C ILE A 85 -10.61 20.32 8.00
N VAL A 86 -10.72 19.78 6.79
CA VAL A 86 -10.46 20.50 5.55
C VAL A 86 -11.62 20.33 4.58
N GLU A 87 -11.99 21.43 3.92
CA GLU A 87 -13.06 21.44 2.93
C GLU A 87 -12.49 21.41 1.51
N GLY A 88 -12.95 20.48 0.69
CA GLY A 88 -12.54 20.33 -0.69
C GLY A 88 -12.73 18.91 -1.19
N LYS A 89 -12.17 18.59 -2.36
CA LYS A 89 -12.16 17.20 -2.85
C LYS A 89 -11.22 16.36 -1.96
N PRO A 90 -11.73 15.31 -1.26
CA PRO A 90 -10.97 14.64 -0.21
C PRO A 90 -9.57 14.21 -0.64
N PHE A 91 -9.42 13.52 -1.77
CA PHE A 91 -8.11 13.05 -2.20
C PHE A 91 -7.13 14.20 -2.50
N LEU A 92 -7.60 15.34 -3.01
CA LEU A 92 -6.75 16.51 -3.30
C LEU A 92 -6.24 17.12 -2.01
N GLU A 93 -7.12 17.37 -1.05
CA GLU A 93 -6.73 17.98 0.23
C GLU A 93 -5.82 17.07 1.04
N ILE A 94 -6.02 15.73 0.99
CA ILE A 94 -5.10 14.78 1.61
C ILE A 94 -3.71 14.84 0.97
N VAL A 95 -3.62 14.82 -0.38
CA VAL A 95 -2.32 14.87 -1.08
C VAL A 95 -1.64 16.22 -0.89
N ARG A 96 -2.40 17.33 -0.87
CA ARG A 96 -1.89 18.66 -0.54
C ARG A 96 -1.34 18.73 0.89
N ASP A 97 -2.01 18.08 1.85
CA ASP A 97 -1.49 17.97 3.21
C ASP A 97 -0.17 17.21 3.27
N VAL A 98 -0.09 16.09 2.53
CA VAL A 98 1.15 15.33 2.40
C VAL A 98 2.30 16.21 1.89
N LEU A 99 2.05 17.00 0.86
CA LEU A 99 3.07 17.89 0.27
C LEU A 99 3.46 19.05 1.18
N ARG A 100 2.46 19.73 1.80
CA ARG A 100 2.71 20.90 2.66
C ARG A 100 3.45 20.56 3.95
N ASN A 101 3.19 19.37 4.48
CA ASN A 101 3.68 18.96 5.79
C ASN A 101 4.70 17.82 5.73
N GLU A 102 5.16 17.44 4.54
CA GLU A 102 6.16 16.39 4.34
C GLU A 102 5.80 15.10 5.07
N ARG A 103 4.55 14.60 4.83
CA ARG A 103 4.10 13.35 5.45
C ARG A 103 4.83 12.17 4.81
N ASP A 104 5.24 11.23 5.65
CA ASP A 104 5.98 10.05 5.22
C ASP A 104 5.13 8.76 5.20
N LEU A 105 3.89 8.82 5.69
CA LEU A 105 2.89 7.76 5.60
C LEU A 105 1.48 8.34 5.68
N VAL A 106 0.60 7.88 4.80
CA VAL A 106 -0.86 8.06 4.90
C VAL A 106 -1.50 6.75 5.33
N ILE A 107 -2.34 6.79 6.38
CA ILE A 107 -3.15 5.66 6.83
C ILE A 107 -4.62 6.02 6.66
N LYS A 108 -5.40 5.15 6.01
CA LYS A 108 -6.85 5.33 5.85
C LYS A 108 -7.58 4.00 5.99
N SER A 109 -8.74 4.00 6.64
CA SER A 109 -9.66 2.87 6.61
C SER A 109 -10.38 2.80 5.26
N THR A 110 -10.63 1.57 4.77
CA THR A 110 -11.41 1.34 3.54
C THR A 110 -12.85 0.93 3.83
N ASP A 111 -13.29 1.01 5.09
CA ASP A 111 -14.63 0.59 5.48
C ASP A 111 -15.68 1.60 5.06
N HIS A 112 -16.70 1.09 4.42
CA HIS A 112 -17.85 1.84 3.96
C HIS A 112 -19.15 1.15 4.34
N GLY A 113 -19.39 0.93 5.65
CA GLY A 113 -20.70 0.52 6.15
C GLY A 113 -21.29 -0.77 5.55
N ASP A 114 -22.34 -1.27 6.12
CA ASP A 114 -23.07 -2.52 5.89
C ASP A 114 -23.35 -2.87 4.41
N GLY A 115 -22.41 -3.48 3.71
CA GLY A 115 -22.64 -3.93 2.34
C GLY A 115 -21.79 -5.13 1.91
N ALA A 116 -22.35 -5.97 1.05
CA ALA A 116 -21.68 -7.14 0.46
C ALA A 116 -20.45 -6.81 -0.42
N MET A 117 -19.99 -5.56 -0.43
CA MET A 117 -18.88 -5.04 -1.22
C MET A 117 -17.73 -4.43 -0.39
N ASP A 118 -17.56 -4.83 0.87
CA ASP A 118 -16.52 -4.33 1.80
C ASP A 118 -15.07 -4.50 1.33
N TRP A 119 -14.88 -5.13 0.17
CA TRP A 119 -13.57 -5.41 -0.40
C TRP A 119 -13.15 -4.43 -1.52
N LEU A 120 -14.03 -3.53 -1.97
CA LEU A 120 -13.71 -2.57 -3.02
C LEU A 120 -13.10 -1.29 -2.44
N PHE A 121 -12.05 -0.80 -3.11
CA PHE A 121 -11.50 0.51 -2.82
C PHE A 121 -12.39 1.61 -3.36
N THR A 122 -12.56 2.71 -2.60
CA THR A 122 -13.30 3.87 -3.08
C THR A 122 -12.56 4.64 -4.14
N SER A 123 -13.27 5.61 -4.75
CA SER A 123 -12.66 6.59 -5.65
C SER A 123 -11.51 7.34 -4.97
N THR A 124 -11.69 7.77 -3.71
CA THR A 124 -10.64 8.44 -2.93
C THR A 124 -9.44 7.53 -2.71
N ASP A 125 -9.67 6.25 -2.34
CA ASP A 125 -8.60 5.27 -2.14
C ASP A 125 -7.77 5.09 -3.42
N MET A 126 -8.44 4.89 -4.54
CA MET A 126 -7.78 4.74 -5.85
C MET A 126 -7.02 5.99 -6.27
N HIS A 127 -7.53 7.18 -5.95
CA HIS A 127 -6.80 8.43 -6.19
C HIS A 127 -5.55 8.55 -5.30
N LEU A 128 -5.63 8.17 -4.03
CA LEU A 128 -4.47 8.14 -3.13
C LEU A 128 -3.42 7.14 -3.62
N LEU A 129 -3.83 5.92 -3.96
CA LEU A 129 -2.93 4.89 -4.51
C LEU A 129 -2.23 5.34 -5.80
N ARG A 130 -2.87 6.19 -6.62
CA ARG A 130 -2.29 6.72 -7.87
C ARG A 130 -1.40 7.94 -7.65
N LYS A 131 -1.79 8.87 -6.78
CA LYS A 131 -1.28 10.25 -6.76
C LYS A 131 -0.53 10.65 -5.50
N CYS A 132 -0.69 9.93 -4.38
CA CYS A 132 0.01 10.26 -3.14
C CYS A 132 1.51 9.98 -3.28
N PRO A 133 2.40 10.95 -3.00
CA PRO A 133 3.84 10.77 -3.18
C PRO A 133 4.50 9.94 -2.08
N CYS A 134 3.89 9.85 -0.89
CA CYS A 134 4.37 8.98 0.17
C CYS A 134 3.62 7.63 0.18
N PRO A 135 4.10 6.62 0.91
CA PRO A 135 3.38 5.38 1.13
C PRO A 135 1.95 5.57 1.62
N VAL A 136 1.03 4.76 1.13
CA VAL A 136 -0.39 4.78 1.52
C VAL A 136 -0.78 3.42 2.07
N TRP A 137 -1.19 3.38 3.34
CA TRP A 137 -1.70 2.19 3.97
C TRP A 137 -3.22 2.22 4.05
N LEU A 138 -3.85 1.40 3.24
CA LEU A 138 -5.29 1.20 3.27
C LEU A 138 -5.62 0.01 4.16
N ILE A 139 -6.27 0.27 5.29
CA ILE A 139 -6.61 -0.72 6.30
C ILE A 139 -8.05 -1.19 6.11
N LYS A 140 -8.27 -2.50 6.03
CA LYS A 140 -9.62 -3.10 6.04
C LYS A 140 -10.11 -3.35 7.46
N ALA A 141 -11.42 -3.13 7.71
CA ALA A 141 -12.01 -3.30 9.03
C ALA A 141 -11.92 -4.74 9.55
N SER A 142 -11.99 -5.70 8.65
CA SER A 142 -11.84 -7.13 8.96
C SER A 142 -10.42 -7.52 9.34
N GLU A 143 -9.43 -6.62 9.17
CA GLU A 143 -8.04 -6.91 9.48
C GLU A 143 -7.85 -7.25 10.96
N PRO A 144 -7.15 -8.35 11.29
CA PRO A 144 -6.82 -8.65 12.67
C PRO A 144 -5.82 -7.63 13.23
N ALA A 145 -5.98 -7.27 14.49
CA ALA A 145 -4.97 -6.52 15.21
C ALA A 145 -4.41 -7.42 16.33
N PRO A 146 -3.11 -7.74 16.35
CA PRO A 146 -2.05 -7.34 15.41
C PRO A 146 -2.12 -8.07 14.06
N ILE A 147 -1.48 -7.49 13.04
CA ILE A 147 -1.22 -8.15 11.74
C ILE A 147 -0.37 -9.38 11.98
N ARG A 148 -0.79 -10.52 11.44
CA ARG A 148 -0.09 -11.80 11.64
C ARG A 148 0.78 -12.20 10.46
N ARG A 149 0.35 -11.88 9.24
CA ARG A 149 1.05 -12.28 8.00
C ARG A 149 1.12 -11.14 7.02
N ILE A 150 2.34 -10.85 6.59
CA ILE A 150 2.68 -9.79 5.63
C ILE A 150 3.20 -10.45 4.36
N LEU A 151 2.72 -10.02 3.19
CA LEU A 151 3.20 -10.45 1.88
C LEU A 151 3.87 -9.28 1.16
N ALA A 152 5.18 -9.32 1.00
CA ALA A 152 5.97 -8.38 0.22
C ALA A 152 6.03 -8.82 -1.24
N CYS A 153 5.50 -8.02 -2.16
CA CYS A 153 5.50 -8.31 -3.59
C CYS A 153 6.68 -7.63 -4.26
N VAL A 154 7.67 -8.42 -4.66
CA VAL A 154 8.87 -7.95 -5.38
C VAL A 154 8.82 -8.37 -6.83
N ASP A 155 9.48 -7.59 -7.68
CA ASP A 155 9.47 -7.85 -9.11
C ASP A 155 10.89 -7.84 -9.68
N PHE A 156 11.16 -8.85 -10.52
CA PHE A 156 12.38 -8.92 -11.32
C PHE A 156 12.34 -7.85 -12.40
N ASN A 157 13.43 -7.16 -12.55
CA ASN A 157 13.63 -6.27 -13.68
C ASN A 157 14.92 -6.61 -14.40
N ASP A 158 14.87 -6.57 -15.73
CA ASP A 158 16.05 -6.72 -16.55
C ASP A 158 17.05 -5.62 -16.16
N PRO A 159 18.31 -5.97 -15.80
CA PRO A 159 19.35 -5.00 -15.47
C PRO A 159 19.60 -3.96 -16.58
N ASP A 160 19.35 -4.34 -17.82
CA ASP A 160 19.53 -3.49 -19.00
C ASP A 160 18.31 -2.61 -19.30
N SER A 161 17.22 -2.75 -18.51
CA SER A 161 16.03 -1.91 -18.63
C SER A 161 16.29 -0.49 -18.14
N PRO A 162 15.77 0.55 -18.82
CA PRO A 162 15.86 1.94 -18.35
C PRO A 162 15.33 2.15 -16.91
N ASP A 163 14.40 1.32 -16.47
CA ASP A 163 13.76 1.42 -15.16
C ASP A 163 14.41 0.55 -14.07
N ALA A 164 15.55 -0.10 -14.38
CA ALA A 164 16.21 -1.05 -13.48
C ALA A 164 16.48 -0.45 -12.09
N ALA A 165 17.06 0.75 -12.02
CA ALA A 165 17.39 1.43 -10.77
C ALA A 165 16.16 1.79 -9.94
N THR A 166 15.08 2.26 -10.59
CA THR A 166 13.80 2.56 -9.94
C THR A 166 13.16 1.29 -9.37
N ALA A 167 13.18 0.19 -10.12
CA ALA A 167 12.65 -1.10 -9.68
C ALA A 167 13.46 -1.68 -8.50
N GLU A 168 14.78 -1.58 -8.52
CA GLU A 168 15.62 -2.00 -7.40
C GLU A 168 15.32 -1.17 -6.13
N THR A 169 15.22 0.14 -6.28
CA THR A 169 14.85 1.04 -5.18
C THR A 169 13.49 0.70 -4.60
N LEU A 170 12.50 0.41 -5.46
CA LEU A 170 11.16 0.04 -5.05
C LEU A 170 11.14 -1.30 -4.31
N ASN A 171 11.82 -2.32 -4.83
CA ASN A 171 11.99 -3.62 -4.17
C ASN A 171 12.64 -3.46 -2.78
N ARG A 172 13.69 -2.63 -2.69
CA ARG A 172 14.32 -2.30 -1.41
C ARG A 172 13.33 -1.69 -0.43
N MET A 173 12.57 -0.67 -0.85
CA MET A 173 11.58 -0.01 0.02
C MET A 173 10.49 -0.98 0.49
N ILE A 174 9.98 -1.83 -0.40
CA ILE A 174 8.98 -2.86 -0.07
C ILE A 174 9.53 -3.81 1.01
N LEU A 175 10.74 -4.33 0.82
CA LEU A 175 11.35 -5.28 1.75
C LEU A 175 11.73 -4.64 3.09
N GLU A 176 12.24 -3.41 3.09
CA GLU A 176 12.51 -2.67 4.33
C GLU A 176 11.23 -2.40 5.13
N MET A 177 10.11 -2.03 4.45
CA MET A 177 8.82 -1.80 5.11
C MET A 177 8.24 -3.09 5.66
N ALA A 178 8.19 -4.15 4.84
CA ALA A 178 7.66 -5.44 5.26
C ALA A 178 8.46 -6.04 6.43
N GLY A 179 9.81 -5.99 6.36
CA GLY A 179 10.69 -6.47 7.41
C GLY A 179 10.55 -5.67 8.70
N ALA A 180 10.51 -4.33 8.62
CA ALA A 180 10.33 -3.49 9.80
C ALA A 180 8.98 -3.68 10.49
N LEU A 181 7.89 -3.86 9.70
CA LEU A 181 6.57 -4.13 10.24
C LEU A 181 6.51 -5.54 10.86
N ALA A 182 7.10 -6.53 10.21
CA ALA A 182 7.15 -7.90 10.72
C ALA A 182 7.90 -7.98 12.05
N ASP A 183 9.06 -7.35 12.15
CA ASP A 183 9.87 -7.29 13.36
C ASP A 183 9.10 -6.64 14.53
N VAL A 184 8.50 -5.47 14.28
CA VAL A 184 7.79 -4.69 15.32
C VAL A 184 6.51 -5.38 15.80
N GLN A 185 5.82 -6.13 14.94
CA GLN A 185 4.52 -6.77 15.25
C GLN A 185 4.65 -8.25 15.58
N GLY A 186 5.80 -8.89 15.35
CA GLY A 186 5.99 -10.32 15.45
C GLY A 186 5.24 -11.09 14.35
N SER A 187 5.12 -10.49 13.16
CA SER A 187 4.38 -11.05 12.04
C SER A 187 5.25 -12.01 11.22
N GLU A 188 4.62 -13.02 10.62
CA GLU A 188 5.26 -13.80 9.56
C GLU A 188 5.47 -12.92 8.33
N CYS A 189 6.69 -12.90 7.79
CA CYS A 189 7.04 -12.18 6.58
C CYS A 189 7.15 -13.14 5.40
N HIS A 190 6.28 -12.96 4.41
CA HIS A 190 6.30 -13.71 3.16
C HIS A 190 6.77 -12.77 2.05
N ILE A 191 7.61 -13.27 1.16
CA ILE A 191 8.08 -12.54 -0.02
C ILE A 191 7.64 -13.32 -1.26
N VAL A 192 6.94 -12.67 -2.18
CA VAL A 192 6.51 -13.28 -3.43
C VAL A 192 7.16 -12.62 -4.62
N HIS A 193 7.69 -13.46 -5.51
CA HIS A 193 8.11 -13.12 -6.85
C HIS A 193 7.38 -14.02 -7.84
N ALA A 194 6.44 -13.49 -8.61
CA ALA A 194 5.75 -14.22 -9.67
C ALA A 194 6.56 -14.19 -10.97
N TRP A 195 6.64 -15.32 -11.68
CA TRP A 195 7.42 -15.43 -12.90
C TRP A 195 6.70 -16.18 -14.00
N GLU A 196 7.03 -15.87 -15.25
CA GLU A 196 6.50 -16.55 -16.43
C GLU A 196 7.67 -16.85 -17.39
N ALA A 197 7.64 -18.02 -18.03
CA ALA A 197 8.55 -18.34 -19.13
C ALA A 197 7.94 -17.77 -20.43
N ILE A 198 8.44 -16.61 -20.86
CA ILE A 198 7.93 -15.93 -22.06
C ILE A 198 8.14 -16.83 -23.28
N GLY A 199 7.08 -17.05 -24.07
CA GLY A 199 7.13 -17.91 -25.26
C GLY A 199 6.82 -19.39 -25.01
N GLU A 200 6.64 -19.84 -23.76
CA GLU A 200 6.29 -21.24 -23.43
C GLU A 200 5.06 -21.73 -24.21
N GLN A 201 4.01 -20.91 -24.31
CA GLN A 201 2.79 -21.29 -25.05
C GLN A 201 3.07 -21.49 -26.55
N ILE A 202 3.97 -20.70 -27.13
CA ILE A 202 4.38 -20.83 -28.53
C ILE A 202 5.18 -22.11 -28.73
N MET A 203 6.13 -22.40 -27.83
CA MET A 203 6.92 -23.64 -27.87
C MET A 203 6.03 -24.87 -27.78
N ARG A 204 5.03 -24.86 -26.85
CA ARG A 204 4.09 -25.97 -26.67
C ARG A 204 3.02 -26.09 -27.76
N SER A 205 2.85 -25.09 -28.62
CA SER A 205 1.78 -25.09 -29.64
C SER A 205 2.02 -26.04 -30.82
N GLY A 206 3.20 -26.66 -30.92
CA GLY A 206 3.60 -27.52 -32.03
C GLY A 206 3.84 -26.81 -33.37
N HIS A 207 3.79 -25.46 -33.39
CA HIS A 207 4.08 -24.66 -34.57
C HIS A 207 5.57 -24.31 -34.69
N THR A 208 6.39 -24.73 -33.72
CA THR A 208 7.85 -24.55 -33.70
C THR A 208 8.54 -25.88 -33.84
N ALA A 209 9.78 -25.90 -34.35
CA ALA A 209 10.63 -27.09 -34.39
C ALA A 209 11.24 -27.44 -33.03
N ILE A 210 10.71 -26.88 -31.93
CA ILE A 210 11.16 -27.06 -30.55
C ILE A 210 10.39 -28.26 -29.96
N ASP A 211 11.11 -29.23 -29.45
CA ASP A 211 10.52 -30.38 -28.76
C ASP A 211 10.21 -30.11 -27.29
N ASP A 212 9.52 -31.06 -26.66
CA ASP A 212 9.12 -30.94 -25.25
C ASP A 212 10.34 -30.88 -24.31
N GLU A 213 11.43 -31.61 -24.61
CA GLU A 213 12.65 -31.60 -23.79
C GLU A 213 13.34 -30.23 -23.82
N GLN A 214 13.43 -29.63 -25.00
CA GLN A 214 13.97 -28.28 -25.17
C GLN A 214 13.10 -27.24 -24.47
N THR A 215 11.77 -27.40 -24.53
CA THR A 215 10.82 -26.53 -23.86
C THR A 215 10.95 -26.59 -22.34
N GLU A 216 11.03 -27.81 -21.76
CA GLU A 216 11.22 -27.98 -20.31
C GLU A 216 12.58 -27.46 -19.86
N ALA A 217 13.66 -27.69 -20.65
CA ALA A 217 15.00 -27.16 -20.37
C ALA A 217 14.99 -25.61 -20.32
N TYR A 218 14.31 -24.99 -21.27
CA TYR A 218 14.13 -23.51 -21.27
C TYR A 218 13.38 -23.03 -20.04
N ILE A 219 12.25 -23.64 -19.69
CA ILE A 219 11.45 -23.27 -18.54
C ILE A 219 12.28 -23.38 -17.24
N GLU A 220 13.03 -24.46 -17.10
CA GLU A 220 13.87 -24.69 -15.93
C GLU A 220 15.05 -23.71 -15.87
N GLN A 221 15.59 -23.29 -17.02
CA GLN A 221 16.60 -22.23 -17.07
C GLN A 221 16.01 -20.90 -16.57
N VAL A 222 14.87 -20.48 -17.09
CA VAL A 222 14.17 -19.25 -16.65
C VAL A 222 13.88 -19.31 -15.17
N ARG A 223 13.38 -20.44 -14.66
CA ARG A 223 13.12 -20.63 -13.23
C ARG A 223 14.38 -20.41 -12.39
N ARG A 224 15.52 -20.96 -12.80
CA ARG A 224 16.81 -20.82 -12.10
C ARG A 224 17.33 -19.38 -12.12
N GLU A 225 17.14 -18.65 -13.21
CA GLU A 225 17.52 -17.24 -13.29
C GLU A 225 16.73 -16.39 -12.30
N HIS A 226 15.39 -16.57 -12.24
CA HIS A 226 14.54 -15.90 -11.28
C HIS A 226 14.87 -16.28 -9.83
N GLN A 227 15.18 -17.56 -9.56
CA GLN A 227 15.60 -18.02 -8.23
C GLN A 227 16.91 -17.35 -7.82
N GLY A 228 17.91 -17.34 -8.69
CA GLY A 228 19.21 -16.73 -8.41
C GLY A 228 19.11 -15.22 -8.19
N TRP A 229 18.17 -14.54 -8.87
CA TRP A 229 17.87 -13.14 -8.61
C TRP A 229 17.25 -12.95 -7.23
N LEU A 230 16.24 -13.76 -6.88
CA LEU A 230 15.57 -13.68 -5.59
C LEU A 230 16.55 -13.92 -4.42
N ASP A 231 17.45 -14.90 -4.55
CA ASP A 231 18.49 -15.19 -3.55
C ASP A 231 19.45 -14.00 -3.35
N ARG A 232 19.83 -13.32 -4.42
CA ARG A 232 20.62 -12.08 -4.34
C ARG A 232 19.85 -10.96 -3.63
N LEU A 233 18.56 -10.80 -3.94
CA LEU A 233 17.69 -9.79 -3.32
C LEU A 233 17.54 -10.04 -1.81
N LEU A 234 17.37 -11.29 -1.39
CA LEU A 234 17.32 -11.65 0.04
C LEU A 234 18.63 -11.34 0.76
N SER A 235 19.77 -11.61 0.11
CA SER A 235 21.09 -11.26 0.63
C SER A 235 21.25 -9.74 0.80
N GLN A 236 20.66 -8.96 -0.11
CA GLN A 236 20.62 -7.49 -0.01
C GLN A 236 19.66 -7.07 1.12
N MET A 237 18.46 -7.65 1.22
CA MET A 237 17.51 -7.38 2.29
C MET A 237 18.16 -7.55 3.68
N ARG A 238 18.92 -8.62 3.87
CA ARG A 238 19.66 -8.86 5.13
C ARG A 238 20.60 -7.72 5.49
N ARG A 239 21.24 -7.11 4.49
CA ARG A 239 22.10 -5.93 4.71
C ARG A 239 21.30 -4.66 5.01
N TRP A 240 20.14 -4.48 4.36
CA TRP A 240 19.32 -3.28 4.51
C TRP A 240 18.60 -3.20 5.85
N ILE A 241 18.01 -4.32 6.32
CA ILE A 241 17.28 -4.34 7.60
C ILE A 241 18.16 -4.75 8.80
N GLY A 242 19.39 -5.18 8.53
CA GLY A 242 20.31 -5.70 9.55
C GLY A 242 20.15 -7.20 9.77
N ALA A 243 21.26 -7.87 10.09
CA ALA A 243 21.29 -9.34 10.26
C ALA A 243 20.38 -9.79 11.41
N GLU A 244 20.38 -9.08 12.53
CA GLU A 244 19.53 -9.40 13.70
C GLU A 244 18.04 -9.38 13.37
N THR A 245 17.56 -8.30 12.75
CA THR A 245 16.17 -8.19 12.29
C THR A 245 15.82 -9.26 11.25
N TYR A 246 16.72 -9.50 10.28
CA TYR A 246 16.48 -10.51 9.25
C TYR A 246 16.35 -11.92 9.84
N ASP A 247 17.24 -12.27 10.77
CA ASP A 247 17.24 -13.58 11.43
C ASP A 247 16.03 -13.76 12.37
N ALA A 248 15.55 -12.67 13.00
CA ALA A 248 14.32 -12.68 13.79
C ALA A 248 13.06 -12.84 12.92
N VAL A 249 12.99 -12.14 11.79
CA VAL A 249 11.84 -12.19 10.87
C VAL A 249 11.79 -13.48 10.07
N THR A 250 12.93 -14.05 9.72
CA THR A 250 13.06 -15.30 8.94
C THR A 250 12.11 -15.33 7.72
N PRO A 251 12.32 -14.49 6.69
CA PRO A 251 11.38 -14.35 5.59
C PRO A 251 11.15 -15.67 4.83
N LYS A 252 9.88 -15.97 4.52
CA LYS A 252 9.47 -17.14 3.71
C LYS A 252 9.27 -16.69 2.26
N THR A 253 9.93 -17.36 1.32
CA THR A 253 9.87 -16.99 -0.10
C THR A 253 8.89 -17.85 -0.88
N HIS A 254 8.22 -17.24 -1.84
CA HIS A 254 7.29 -17.87 -2.77
C HIS A 254 7.60 -17.42 -4.18
N MET A 255 7.69 -18.40 -5.09
CA MET A 255 8.00 -18.15 -6.50
C MET A 255 7.00 -18.86 -7.42
N PRO A 256 5.70 -18.46 -7.37
CA PRO A 256 4.69 -19.08 -8.20
C PRO A 256 4.90 -18.75 -9.67
N LYS A 257 4.78 -19.78 -10.54
CA LYS A 257 4.75 -19.60 -11.99
C LYS A 257 3.38 -19.13 -12.43
N GLY A 258 3.32 -18.06 -13.20
CA GLY A 258 2.10 -17.52 -13.80
C GLY A 258 1.96 -16.01 -13.64
N ASN A 259 0.92 -15.49 -14.28
CA ASN A 259 0.66 -14.05 -14.31
C ASN A 259 0.49 -13.44 -12.90
N PRO A 260 1.28 -12.43 -12.52
CA PRO A 260 1.27 -11.84 -11.18
C PRO A 260 -0.13 -11.40 -10.73
N SER A 261 -0.96 -10.86 -11.66
CA SER A 261 -2.32 -10.41 -11.36
C SER A 261 -3.28 -11.54 -10.94
N LYS A 262 -2.90 -12.80 -11.16
CA LYS A 262 -3.67 -13.98 -10.78
C LYS A 262 -3.04 -14.72 -9.60
N VAL A 263 -1.72 -14.96 -9.67
CA VAL A 263 -1.05 -15.82 -8.69
C VAL A 263 -0.82 -15.11 -7.36
N ILE A 264 -0.58 -13.77 -7.33
CA ILE A 264 -0.40 -13.03 -6.09
C ILE A 264 -1.69 -13.00 -5.25
N PRO A 265 -2.89 -12.64 -5.80
CA PRO A 265 -4.13 -12.71 -5.02
C PRO A 265 -4.51 -14.12 -4.56
N ALA A 266 -4.20 -15.14 -5.35
CA ALA A 266 -4.41 -16.54 -4.96
C ALA A 266 -3.52 -16.90 -3.78
N LEU A 267 -2.22 -16.62 -3.86
CA LEU A 267 -1.27 -16.85 -2.76
C LEU A 267 -1.64 -16.09 -1.49
N ALA A 268 -2.05 -14.82 -1.62
CA ALA A 268 -2.49 -14.01 -0.48
C ALA A 268 -3.67 -14.64 0.25
N ARG A 269 -4.64 -15.17 -0.49
CA ARG A 269 -5.79 -15.89 0.08
C ARG A 269 -5.35 -17.19 0.73
N ASP A 270 -4.56 -18.02 0.04
CA ASP A 270 -4.18 -19.36 0.47
C ASP A 270 -3.30 -19.32 1.74
N LEU A 271 -2.48 -18.28 1.89
CA LEU A 271 -1.68 -18.00 3.09
C LEU A 271 -2.43 -17.21 4.16
N ASN A 272 -3.69 -16.79 3.92
CA ASN A 272 -4.45 -15.89 4.78
C ASN A 272 -3.63 -14.64 5.16
N ILE A 273 -3.13 -13.93 4.15
CA ILE A 273 -2.36 -12.70 4.32
C ILE A 273 -3.25 -11.57 4.85
N ASP A 274 -2.78 -10.86 5.85
CA ASP A 274 -3.46 -9.70 6.44
C ASP A 274 -3.04 -8.39 5.73
N LEU A 275 -1.77 -8.28 5.34
CA LEU A 275 -1.21 -7.09 4.70
C LEU A 275 -0.38 -7.45 3.47
N VAL A 276 -0.72 -6.87 2.33
CA VAL A 276 0.13 -6.87 1.12
C VAL A 276 0.93 -5.57 1.04
N VAL A 277 2.26 -5.69 0.90
CA VAL A 277 3.16 -4.55 0.65
C VAL A 277 3.62 -4.63 -0.81
N MET A 278 3.31 -3.61 -1.61
CA MET A 278 3.57 -3.64 -3.04
C MET A 278 3.80 -2.26 -3.66
N GLY A 279 4.54 -2.22 -4.76
CA GLY A 279 4.66 -1.04 -5.61
C GLY A 279 3.40 -0.79 -6.44
N THR A 280 3.05 0.47 -6.66
CA THR A 280 1.87 0.86 -7.45
C THR A 280 2.19 1.67 -8.71
N VAL A 281 3.46 1.98 -8.98
CA VAL A 281 3.87 2.76 -10.14
C VAL A 281 3.99 1.88 -11.39
N ALA A 282 3.48 2.37 -12.52
CA ALA A 282 3.68 1.73 -13.81
C ALA A 282 5.14 1.91 -14.28
N ARG A 283 5.75 0.86 -14.83
CA ARG A 283 7.11 0.90 -15.37
C ARG A 283 7.22 1.74 -16.65
N THR A 284 6.13 1.82 -17.41
CA THR A 284 6.06 2.56 -18.68
C THR A 284 4.80 3.41 -18.66
N GLY A 285 4.93 4.70 -18.89
CA GLY A 285 3.79 5.61 -18.95
C GLY A 285 4.15 7.06 -18.65
N VAL A 286 3.15 7.93 -18.69
CA VAL A 286 3.29 9.33 -18.32
C VAL A 286 3.58 9.41 -16.81
N PRO A 287 4.71 10.01 -16.39
CA PRO A 287 5.04 10.13 -14.98
C PRO A 287 3.88 10.72 -14.15
N GLY A 288 3.55 10.09 -13.02
CA GLY A 288 2.57 10.61 -12.06
C GLY A 288 1.09 10.30 -12.32
N PHE A 289 0.72 9.65 -13.44
CA PHE A 289 -0.70 9.47 -13.78
C PHE A 289 -1.24 8.04 -13.67
N LEU A 290 -0.41 7.02 -13.78
CA LEU A 290 -0.90 5.65 -13.91
C LEU A 290 -0.41 4.74 -12.77
N ILE A 291 -1.36 4.04 -12.18
CA ILE A 291 -1.07 2.82 -11.44
C ILE A 291 -0.72 1.73 -12.47
N GLY A 292 0.25 0.86 -12.17
CA GLY A 292 0.60 -0.24 -13.06
C GLY A 292 -0.58 -1.21 -13.24
N ASN A 293 -0.80 -1.69 -14.46
CA ASN A 293 -1.89 -2.63 -14.77
C ASN A 293 -1.89 -3.87 -13.86
N THR A 294 -0.72 -4.40 -13.56
CA THR A 294 -0.56 -5.52 -12.63
C THR A 294 -0.98 -5.12 -11.22
N ALA A 295 -0.52 -3.97 -10.73
CA ALA A 295 -0.85 -3.47 -9.41
C ALA A 295 -2.37 -3.23 -9.28
N GLU A 296 -3.00 -2.58 -10.25
CA GLU A 296 -4.45 -2.36 -10.27
C GLU A 296 -5.22 -3.68 -10.29
N SER A 297 -4.78 -4.65 -11.09
CA SER A 297 -5.40 -5.98 -11.15
C SER A 297 -5.26 -6.76 -9.85
N VAL A 298 -4.13 -6.65 -9.14
CA VAL A 298 -3.92 -7.26 -7.83
C VAL A 298 -4.82 -6.60 -6.80
N LEU A 299 -4.81 -5.26 -6.73
CA LEU A 299 -5.62 -4.47 -5.79
C LEU A 299 -7.12 -4.79 -5.90
N ASN A 300 -7.63 -4.96 -7.12
CA ASN A 300 -9.04 -5.30 -7.36
C ASN A 300 -9.41 -6.75 -6.95
N ARG A 301 -8.44 -7.60 -6.59
CA ARG A 301 -8.68 -9.02 -6.28
C ARG A 301 -8.30 -9.43 -4.86
N ILE A 302 -7.46 -8.66 -4.18
CA ILE A 302 -7.08 -8.95 -2.80
C ILE A 302 -8.16 -8.50 -1.83
N ARG A 303 -8.28 -9.23 -0.71
CA ARG A 303 -9.27 -8.96 0.34
C ARG A 303 -8.67 -8.56 1.67
N CYS A 304 -7.37 -8.32 1.70
CA CYS A 304 -6.62 -7.85 2.87
C CYS A 304 -6.20 -6.39 2.72
N SER A 305 -5.61 -5.84 3.76
CA SER A 305 -5.05 -4.49 3.75
C SER A 305 -3.88 -4.36 2.80
N VAL A 306 -3.60 -3.13 2.37
CA VAL A 306 -2.53 -2.83 1.42
C VAL A 306 -1.68 -1.67 1.89
N LEU A 307 -0.36 -1.86 1.89
CA LEU A 307 0.63 -0.80 1.96
C LEU A 307 1.22 -0.59 0.56
N ALA A 308 0.76 0.45 -0.10
CA ALA A 308 1.23 0.85 -1.43
C ALA A 308 2.47 1.72 -1.32
N VAL A 309 3.51 1.37 -2.05
CA VAL A 309 4.82 2.04 -2.02
C VAL A 309 5.10 2.67 -3.39
N LYS A 310 5.71 3.84 -3.38
CA LYS A 310 6.21 4.53 -4.58
C LYS A 310 7.70 4.82 -4.45
N PRO A 311 8.43 4.86 -5.57
CA PRO A 311 9.84 5.22 -5.53
C PRO A 311 10.01 6.70 -5.13
N PRO A 312 11.19 7.10 -4.60
CA PRO A 312 11.42 8.45 -4.08
C PRO A 312 11.35 9.56 -5.14
N ASP A 313 11.59 9.20 -6.40
CA ASP A 313 11.51 10.09 -7.57
C ASP A 313 10.10 10.24 -8.14
N PHE A 314 9.09 9.63 -7.49
CA PHE A 314 7.71 9.78 -7.91
C PHE A 314 7.22 11.21 -7.75
N VAL A 315 6.87 11.85 -8.87
CA VAL A 315 6.29 13.19 -8.89
C VAL A 315 4.77 13.09 -8.95
N THR A 316 4.09 13.65 -7.94
CA THR A 316 2.63 13.71 -7.93
C THR A 316 2.13 14.73 -8.95
N PRO A 317 1.01 14.45 -9.66
CA PRO A 317 0.36 15.44 -10.53
C PRO A 317 -0.47 16.48 -9.74
N VAL A 318 -0.55 16.37 -8.43
CA VAL A 318 -1.29 17.32 -7.59
C VAL A 318 -0.41 18.51 -7.25
N SER A 319 -0.90 19.72 -7.59
CA SER A 319 -0.26 20.98 -7.22
C SER A 319 -0.76 21.51 -5.87
N LEU A 320 0.06 22.35 -5.23
CA LEU A 320 -0.31 23.09 -4.02
C LEU A 320 -1.16 24.32 -4.33
N GLU A 321 -1.09 24.78 -5.57
CA GLU A 321 -1.80 25.96 -6.09
C GLU A 321 -3.07 25.51 -6.82
N ASP A 322 -4.20 26.11 -6.47
CA ASP A 322 -5.44 26.26 -7.27
C ASP A 322 -6.05 27.59 -6.99
#